data_f8a290270a5f9aa5626d88394dc98e57
#
_entry.id   f8a290270a5f9aa5626d88394dc98e57
#
_cell.length_a   1.000
_cell.length_b   1.000
_cell.length_c   1.000
_cell.angle_alpha   90.00
_cell.angle_beta   90.00
_cell.angle_gamma   90.00
#
_symmetry.space_group_name_H-M   'P 1'
#
loop_
_entity.id
_entity.type
_entity.pdbx_description
1 polymer ?
#
loop_
_entity_poly.entity_id
_entity_poly.type
_entity_poly.pdbx_seq_one_letter_code
_entity_poly.pdbx_strand_id
1 'polypeptide(L)'
;MNAKQGAALALIVLLVVVALAASVVFLSAPPVTYSVPASAERASLGETASNGTIALRLNSINDASDPATASVWVEFNNQDYANGVYYFSLTPPPASRYLVANVTVANVNHTEIPFDYGDFVLIARDGTAYYANYAVCNAGCSAQALAGSALNENFTSDMYVLFSVASATQPIQIAYTGATPPIVMST
;
A
#
# COMPACT_ATOMS: atom_id res chain seq x y z
N MET A 1 -43.95 33.51 7.08
CA MET A 1 -42.47 33.30 7.12
C MET A 1 -41.81 34.61 6.78
N ASN A 2 -40.98 35.16 7.68
CA ASN A 2 -40.29 36.45 7.47
C ASN A 2 -39.23 36.29 6.39
N ALA A 3 -38.98 37.33 5.59
CA ALA A 3 -37.96 37.30 4.51
C ALA A 3 -36.57 36.83 5.00
N LYS A 4 -36.19 37.15 6.25
CA LYS A 4 -34.96 36.70 6.90
C LYS A 4 -34.94 35.18 7.17
N GLN A 5 -36.09 34.57 7.51
CA GLN A 5 -36.19 33.13 7.74
C GLN A 5 -36.14 32.36 6.40
N GLY A 6 -36.71 32.93 5.34
CA GLY A 6 -36.63 32.35 4.00
C GLY A 6 -35.17 32.34 3.47
N ALA A 7 -34.43 33.42 3.67
CA ALA A 7 -33.04 33.52 3.24
C ALA A 7 -32.12 32.54 4.01
N ALA A 8 -32.32 32.38 5.33
CA ALA A 8 -31.57 31.43 6.13
C ALA A 8 -31.84 29.97 5.71
N LEU A 9 -33.09 29.61 5.44
CA LEU A 9 -33.45 28.28 4.97
C LEU A 9 -32.84 27.98 3.60
N ALA A 10 -32.88 28.93 2.66
CA ALA A 10 -32.29 28.80 1.33
C ALA A 10 -30.77 28.58 1.41
N LEU A 11 -30.08 29.30 2.32
CA LEU A 11 -28.64 29.12 2.52
C LEU A 11 -28.27 27.73 3.07
N ILE A 12 -29.05 27.23 4.03
CA ILE A 12 -28.84 25.89 4.60
C ILE A 12 -29.06 24.81 3.53
N VAL A 13 -30.12 24.92 2.72
CA VAL A 13 -30.38 23.97 1.62
C VAL A 13 -29.26 24.00 0.60
N LEU A 14 -28.75 25.18 0.24
CA LEU A 14 -27.62 25.32 -0.68
C LEU A 14 -26.36 24.68 -0.14
N LEU A 15 -26.03 24.86 1.15
CA LEU A 15 -24.86 24.26 1.79
C LEU A 15 -24.96 22.73 1.84
N VAL A 16 -26.15 22.18 2.10
CA VAL A 16 -26.38 20.72 2.10
C VAL A 16 -26.22 20.16 0.70
N VAL A 17 -26.75 20.82 -0.33
CA VAL A 17 -26.63 20.38 -1.74
C VAL A 17 -25.17 20.44 -2.19
N VAL A 18 -24.42 21.49 -1.83
CA VAL A 18 -22.99 21.59 -2.16
C VAL A 18 -22.18 20.52 -1.44
N ALA A 19 -22.48 20.23 -0.15
CA ALA A 19 -21.80 19.17 0.59
C ALA A 19 -22.08 17.78 0.00
N LEU A 20 -23.34 17.50 -0.40
CA LEU A 20 -23.71 16.25 -1.05
C LEU A 20 -23.05 16.11 -2.44
N ALA A 21 -23.03 17.18 -3.23
CA ALA A 21 -22.36 17.17 -4.54
C ALA A 21 -20.85 16.96 -4.40
N ALA A 22 -20.20 17.62 -3.44
CA ALA A 22 -18.78 17.38 -3.15
C ALA A 22 -18.51 15.94 -2.72
N SER A 23 -19.36 15.35 -1.87
CA SER A 23 -19.26 13.96 -1.45
C SER A 23 -19.37 12.98 -2.62
N VAL A 24 -20.29 13.23 -3.56
CA VAL A 24 -20.46 12.40 -4.77
C VAL A 24 -19.24 12.50 -5.68
N VAL A 25 -18.65 13.68 -5.84
CA VAL A 25 -17.42 13.88 -6.65
C VAL A 25 -16.23 13.14 -6.03
N PHE A 26 -16.09 13.17 -4.70
CA PHE A 26 -15.04 12.40 -4.00
C PHE A 26 -15.24 10.88 -4.10
N LEU A 27 -16.51 10.41 -4.11
CA LEU A 27 -16.83 8.98 -4.24
C LEU A 27 -16.75 8.47 -5.69
N SER A 28 -16.69 9.36 -6.67
CA SER A 28 -16.66 9.03 -8.10
C SER A 28 -15.30 9.30 -8.76
N ALA A 29 -14.24 9.54 -7.99
CA ALA A 29 -12.90 9.60 -8.57
C ALA A 29 -12.64 8.28 -9.29
N PRO A 30 -12.23 8.31 -10.59
CA PRO A 30 -11.96 7.08 -11.31
C PRO A 30 -10.86 6.29 -10.59
N PRO A 31 -10.93 4.96 -10.59
CA PRO A 31 -9.89 4.14 -9.99
C PRO A 31 -8.55 4.46 -10.67
N VAL A 32 -7.51 4.58 -9.87
CA VAL A 32 -6.15 4.70 -10.41
C VAL A 32 -5.80 3.39 -11.08
N THR A 33 -5.32 3.44 -12.32
CA THR A 33 -4.84 2.27 -13.04
C THR A 33 -3.33 2.36 -13.22
N TYR A 34 -2.66 1.23 -13.11
CA TYR A 34 -1.22 1.13 -13.38
C TYR A 34 -0.99 0.24 -14.59
N SER A 35 -0.33 0.81 -15.61
CA SER A 35 0.07 0.05 -16.79
C SER A 35 1.50 -0.45 -16.62
N VAL A 36 1.64 -1.76 -16.50
CA VAL A 36 2.96 -2.41 -16.36
C VAL A 36 3.77 -2.22 -17.64
N PRO A 37 4.94 -1.57 -17.58
CA PRO A 37 5.81 -1.40 -18.75
C PRO A 37 6.23 -2.75 -19.34
N ALA A 38 6.41 -2.81 -20.65
CA ALA A 38 6.91 -4.03 -21.31
C ALA A 38 8.34 -4.40 -20.89
N SER A 39 9.13 -3.40 -20.45
CA SER A 39 10.49 -3.57 -19.95
C SER A 39 10.56 -4.05 -18.50
N ALA A 40 9.44 -4.23 -17.79
CA ALA A 40 9.43 -4.65 -16.39
C ALA A 40 10.03 -6.04 -16.24
N GLU A 41 10.88 -6.22 -15.23
CA GLU A 41 11.35 -7.53 -14.79
C GLU A 41 10.19 -8.29 -14.13
N ARG A 42 10.07 -9.58 -14.41
CA ARG A 42 8.90 -10.36 -14.01
C ARG A 42 9.29 -11.65 -13.29
N ALA A 43 8.51 -12.00 -12.25
CA ALA A 43 8.59 -13.28 -11.57
C ALA A 43 7.19 -13.75 -11.17
N SER A 44 7.04 -15.05 -10.97
CA SER A 44 5.87 -15.67 -10.34
C SER A 44 6.02 -15.73 -8.83
N LEU A 45 4.94 -16.08 -8.14
CA LEU A 45 4.96 -16.31 -6.70
C LEU A 45 6.10 -17.29 -6.30
N GLY A 46 6.89 -16.88 -5.32
CA GLY A 46 8.04 -17.65 -4.83
C GLY A 46 9.31 -17.55 -5.68
N GLU A 47 9.25 -16.95 -6.87
CA GLU A 47 10.41 -16.68 -7.72
C GLU A 47 10.99 -15.29 -7.44
N THR A 48 12.27 -15.11 -7.74
CA THR A 48 12.96 -13.82 -7.58
C THR A 48 13.11 -13.13 -8.92
N ALA A 49 12.69 -11.86 -9.00
CA ALA A 49 13.04 -10.97 -10.09
C ALA A 49 14.08 -9.94 -9.61
N SER A 50 14.98 -9.53 -10.50
CA SER A 50 16.03 -8.55 -10.19
C SER A 50 16.35 -7.71 -11.41
N ASN A 51 16.54 -6.40 -11.17
CA ASN A 51 17.03 -5.47 -12.19
C ASN A 51 18.56 -5.23 -12.08
N GLY A 52 19.27 -6.02 -11.29
CA GLY A 52 20.70 -5.88 -11.04
C GLY A 52 21.05 -4.92 -9.90
N THR A 53 20.08 -4.18 -9.35
CA THR A 53 20.26 -3.27 -8.21
C THR A 53 19.49 -3.75 -6.99
N ILE A 54 18.24 -4.08 -7.19
CA ILE A 54 17.35 -4.65 -6.17
C ILE A 54 16.79 -5.99 -6.69
N ALA A 55 16.64 -6.93 -5.79
CA ALA A 55 15.97 -8.19 -6.05
C ALA A 55 14.76 -8.34 -5.14
N LEU A 56 13.65 -8.79 -5.69
CA LEU A 56 12.38 -8.96 -5.00
C LEU A 56 11.82 -10.36 -5.22
N ARG A 57 11.21 -10.92 -4.19
CA ARG A 57 10.46 -12.18 -4.26
C ARG A 57 9.16 -12.03 -3.48
N LEU A 58 8.03 -12.23 -4.14
CA LEU A 58 6.73 -12.30 -3.48
C LEU A 58 6.56 -13.71 -2.88
N ASN A 59 6.50 -13.79 -1.55
CA ASN A 59 6.33 -15.06 -0.84
C ASN A 59 4.85 -15.43 -0.67
N SER A 60 4.00 -14.44 -0.35
CA SER A 60 2.55 -14.63 -0.20
C SER A 60 1.81 -13.30 -0.27
N ILE A 61 0.49 -13.37 -0.57
CA ILE A 61 -0.48 -12.31 -0.29
C ILE A 61 -1.63 -12.94 0.50
N ASN A 62 -1.93 -12.37 1.66
CA ASN A 62 -2.96 -12.89 2.55
C ASN A 62 -3.92 -11.77 2.98
N ASP A 63 -5.16 -12.13 3.27
CA ASP A 63 -6.09 -11.26 3.95
C ASP A 63 -5.62 -11.07 5.40
N ALA A 64 -5.66 -9.84 5.91
CA ALA A 64 -5.22 -9.55 7.27
C ALA A 64 -6.08 -10.24 8.35
N SER A 65 -7.29 -10.67 7.99
CA SER A 65 -8.13 -11.51 8.85
C SER A 65 -7.73 -12.99 8.87
N ASP A 66 -6.82 -13.41 7.97
CA ASP A 66 -6.32 -14.79 7.94
C ASP A 66 -5.47 -15.07 9.19
N PRO A 67 -5.69 -16.17 9.92
CA PRO A 67 -4.87 -16.56 11.06
C PRO A 67 -3.37 -16.65 10.76
N ALA A 68 -2.99 -16.98 9.53
CA ALA A 68 -1.59 -17.02 9.10
C ALA A 68 -0.91 -15.63 9.12
N THR A 69 -1.68 -14.56 9.02
CA THR A 69 -1.20 -13.17 9.07
C THR A 69 -1.44 -12.49 10.42
N ALA A 70 -2.08 -13.16 11.36
CA ALA A 70 -2.46 -12.57 12.65
C ALA A 70 -1.26 -12.07 13.46
N SER A 71 -0.11 -12.79 13.42
CA SER A 71 1.12 -12.37 14.09
C SER A 71 1.70 -11.09 13.48
N VAL A 72 1.71 -10.99 12.16
CA VAL A 72 2.12 -9.78 11.42
C VAL A 72 1.22 -8.60 11.77
N TRP A 73 -0.07 -8.86 11.90
CA TRP A 73 -1.07 -7.87 12.29
C TRP A 73 -0.83 -7.28 13.68
N VAL A 74 -0.44 -8.13 14.63
CA VAL A 74 -0.05 -7.68 15.97
C VAL A 74 1.19 -6.80 15.92
N GLU A 75 2.17 -7.10 15.08
CA GLU A 75 3.37 -6.27 14.89
C GLU A 75 3.03 -4.91 14.30
N PHE A 76 2.17 -4.82 13.29
CA PHE A 76 1.69 -3.54 12.74
C PHE A 76 1.02 -2.66 13.80
N ASN A 77 0.27 -3.26 14.73
CA ASN A 77 -0.43 -2.53 15.79
C ASN A 77 0.45 -2.16 17.00
N ASN A 78 1.55 -2.88 17.22
CA ASN A 78 2.40 -2.74 18.40
C ASN A 78 3.75 -2.06 18.12
N GLN A 79 3.97 -1.52 16.92
CA GLN A 79 5.25 -0.87 16.61
C GLN A 79 5.44 0.39 17.45
N ASP A 80 6.49 0.33 18.26
CA ASP A 80 6.95 1.42 19.11
C ASP A 80 7.81 2.37 18.26
N TYR A 81 7.22 3.46 17.78
CA TYR A 81 7.96 4.49 17.07
C TYR A 81 8.58 5.48 18.07
N ALA A 82 9.87 5.34 18.32
CA ALA A 82 10.72 6.36 18.94
C ALA A 82 10.06 7.13 20.10
N ASN A 83 9.70 6.43 21.19
CA ASN A 83 9.08 6.98 22.42
C ASN A 83 7.61 7.44 22.33
N GLY A 84 6.92 7.11 21.27
CA GLY A 84 5.47 7.30 21.16
C GLY A 84 4.81 5.98 20.75
N VAL A 85 4.00 5.40 21.64
CA VAL A 85 3.16 4.25 21.27
C VAL A 85 2.05 4.78 20.36
N TYR A 86 2.22 4.65 19.06
CA TYR A 86 1.15 4.93 18.10
C TYR A 86 0.30 3.68 17.93
N TYR A 87 -0.83 3.63 18.62
CA TYR A 87 -1.87 2.64 18.37
C TYR A 87 -2.56 3.01 17.05
N PHE A 88 -2.10 2.45 15.94
CA PHE A 88 -2.88 2.47 14.72
C PHE A 88 -4.03 1.48 14.90
N SER A 89 -5.24 1.97 15.08
CA SER A 89 -6.41 1.13 14.88
C SER A 89 -6.53 0.85 13.38
N LEU A 90 -6.00 -0.27 12.95
CA LEU A 90 -6.05 -0.71 11.55
C LEU A 90 -7.41 -1.36 11.25
N THR A 91 -8.48 -0.62 11.51
CA THR A 91 -9.80 -1.00 11.02
C THR A 91 -9.90 -0.55 9.57
N PRO A 92 -10.13 -1.45 8.63
CA PRO A 92 -10.29 -1.07 7.24
C PRO A 92 -11.48 -0.12 7.08
N PRO A 93 -11.41 0.85 6.15
CA PRO A 93 -12.55 1.69 5.81
C PRO A 93 -13.77 0.85 5.41
N PRO A 94 -15.01 1.37 5.52
CA PRO A 94 -16.19 0.68 5.05
C PRO A 94 -16.05 0.18 3.60
N ALA A 95 -16.49 -1.05 3.32
CA ALA A 95 -16.38 -1.73 2.03
C ALA A 95 -14.94 -1.98 1.54
N SER A 96 -13.95 -1.91 2.44
CA SER A 96 -12.57 -2.29 2.15
C SER A 96 -12.08 -3.40 3.08
N ARG A 97 -10.92 -3.97 2.73
CA ARG A 97 -10.16 -4.90 3.55
C ARG A 97 -8.67 -4.62 3.43
N TYR A 98 -7.89 -5.16 4.34
CA TYR A 98 -6.44 -5.11 4.23
C TYR A 98 -5.89 -6.40 3.66
N LEU A 99 -4.98 -6.28 2.68
CA LEU A 99 -4.14 -7.36 2.20
C LEU A 99 -2.71 -7.12 2.67
N VAL A 100 -2.05 -8.19 3.09
CA VAL A 100 -0.64 -8.17 3.49
C VAL A 100 0.15 -9.02 2.53
N ALA A 101 1.10 -8.39 1.84
CA ALA A 101 2.06 -9.10 1.01
C ALA A 101 3.34 -9.33 1.81
N ASN A 102 3.81 -10.56 1.85
CA ASN A 102 5.14 -10.89 2.33
C ASN A 102 6.10 -10.87 1.14
N VAL A 103 7.05 -9.93 1.16
CA VAL A 103 8.02 -9.71 0.08
C VAL A 103 9.43 -9.79 0.65
N THR A 104 10.27 -10.70 0.14
CA THR A 104 11.72 -10.63 0.39
C THR A 104 12.30 -9.52 -0.48
N VAL A 105 13.03 -8.60 0.15
CA VAL A 105 13.71 -7.47 -0.50
C VAL A 105 15.21 -7.63 -0.26
N ALA A 106 16.00 -7.56 -1.32
CA ALA A 106 17.45 -7.61 -1.24
C ALA A 106 18.10 -6.50 -2.06
N ASN A 107 19.04 -5.77 -1.46
CA ASN A 107 19.97 -4.93 -2.19
C ASN A 107 21.06 -5.84 -2.76
N VAL A 108 21.09 -5.97 -4.08
CA VAL A 108 22.11 -6.78 -4.79
C VAL A 108 23.21 -5.91 -5.38
N ASN A 109 23.16 -4.61 -5.11
CA ASN A 109 24.23 -3.67 -5.46
C ASN A 109 25.30 -3.64 -4.36
N HIS A 110 26.51 -3.23 -4.71
CA HIS A 110 27.62 -3.06 -3.78
C HIS A 110 27.63 -1.69 -3.09
N THR A 111 26.56 -0.94 -3.19
CA THR A 111 26.38 0.38 -2.57
C THR A 111 24.97 0.50 -1.99
N GLU A 112 24.81 1.46 -1.11
CA GLU A 112 23.49 1.84 -0.62
C GLU A 112 22.58 2.28 -1.78
N ILE A 113 21.32 1.86 -1.76
CA ILE A 113 20.32 2.21 -2.77
C ILE A 113 19.09 2.87 -2.12
N PRO A 114 18.46 3.86 -2.79
CA PRO A 114 17.22 4.45 -2.31
C PRO A 114 16.11 3.38 -2.32
N PHE A 115 15.25 3.43 -1.32
CA PHE A 115 14.11 2.53 -1.20
C PHE A 115 12.94 3.23 -0.52
N ASP A 116 11.74 3.07 -1.07
CA ASP A 116 10.50 3.52 -0.46
C ASP A 116 9.44 2.42 -0.60
N TYR A 117 8.82 2.03 0.52
CA TYR A 117 7.72 1.07 0.46
C TYR A 117 6.48 1.64 -0.29
N GLY A 118 6.32 2.96 -0.34
CA GLY A 118 5.27 3.63 -1.10
C GLY A 118 5.32 3.36 -2.61
N ASP A 119 6.47 2.86 -3.10
CA ASP A 119 6.64 2.43 -4.49
C ASP A 119 6.07 1.03 -4.78
N PHE A 120 5.58 0.30 -3.76
CA PHE A 120 4.82 -0.92 -4.00
C PHE A 120 3.40 -0.61 -4.43
N VAL A 121 2.97 -1.24 -5.52
CA VAL A 121 1.64 -1.10 -6.12
C VAL A 121 1.03 -2.49 -6.28
N LEU A 122 -0.10 -2.73 -5.64
CA LEU A 122 -0.91 -3.92 -5.87
C LEU A 122 -1.84 -3.66 -7.05
N ILE A 123 -1.83 -4.57 -8.03
CA ILE A 123 -2.63 -4.49 -9.25
C ILE A 123 -3.72 -5.56 -9.16
N ALA A 124 -4.96 -5.13 -9.25
CA ALA A 124 -6.12 -6.00 -9.27
C ALA A 124 -6.44 -6.53 -10.66
N ARG A 125 -7.27 -7.56 -10.73
CA ARG A 125 -7.69 -8.20 -11.99
C ARG A 125 -8.38 -7.22 -12.96
N ASP A 126 -9.07 -6.22 -12.45
CA ASP A 126 -9.74 -5.18 -13.23
C ASP A 126 -8.80 -4.02 -13.66
N GLY A 127 -7.51 -4.11 -13.33
CA GLY A 127 -6.49 -3.10 -13.60
C GLY A 127 -6.41 -1.99 -12.54
N THR A 128 -7.27 -2.02 -11.51
CA THR A 128 -7.19 -1.04 -10.41
C THR A 128 -5.87 -1.19 -9.67
N ALA A 129 -5.23 -0.07 -9.39
CA ALA A 129 -3.97 0.01 -8.65
C ALA A 129 -4.19 0.52 -7.23
N TYR A 130 -3.58 -0.15 -6.26
CA TYR A 130 -3.58 0.21 -4.84
C TYR A 130 -2.14 0.38 -4.39
N TYR A 131 -1.80 1.58 -3.92
CA TYR A 131 -0.48 1.87 -3.38
C TYR A 131 -0.35 1.33 -1.95
N ALA A 132 0.87 0.96 -1.56
CA ALA A 132 1.14 0.50 -0.21
C ALA A 132 0.81 1.60 0.81
N ASN A 133 0.09 1.22 1.85
CA ASN A 133 -0.26 2.13 2.95
C ASN A 133 0.84 2.14 4.02
N TYR A 134 1.49 0.98 4.19
CA TYR A 134 2.46 0.78 5.25
C TYR A 134 3.33 -0.46 4.97
N ALA A 135 4.52 -0.51 5.57
CA ALA A 135 5.33 -1.72 5.58
C ALA A 135 6.08 -1.89 6.90
N VAL A 136 6.35 -3.15 7.27
CA VAL A 136 7.22 -3.54 8.37
C VAL A 136 8.20 -4.61 7.91
N CYS A 137 9.40 -4.59 8.47
CA CYS A 137 10.38 -5.66 8.28
C CYS A 137 10.23 -6.73 9.35
N ASN A 138 10.45 -7.96 8.95
CA ASN A 138 10.67 -9.06 9.87
C ASN A 138 12.13 -9.00 10.35
N ALA A 139 12.36 -8.72 11.61
CA ALA A 139 13.64 -8.67 12.33
C ALA A 139 14.85 -8.09 11.54
N GLY A 140 15.46 -7.03 12.05
CA GLY A 140 16.74 -6.52 11.57
C GLY A 140 16.71 -5.24 10.72
N CYS A 141 15.54 -4.72 10.36
CA CYS A 141 15.42 -3.36 9.85
C CYS A 141 15.17 -2.39 11.01
N SER A 142 15.81 -1.26 11.04
CA SER A 142 15.29 -0.14 11.83
C SER A 142 14.00 0.36 11.17
N ALA A 143 13.00 0.74 11.96
CA ALA A 143 11.75 1.31 11.44
C ALA A 143 11.97 2.53 10.52
N GLN A 144 13.12 3.17 10.62
CA GLN A 144 13.55 4.26 9.73
C GLN A 144 13.91 3.78 8.31
N ALA A 145 14.17 2.49 8.10
CA ALA A 145 14.58 1.95 6.81
C ALA A 145 13.47 1.90 5.76
N LEU A 146 12.24 2.23 6.11
CA LEU A 146 11.08 1.89 5.27
C LEU A 146 10.43 3.06 4.54
N ALA A 147 10.56 4.28 5.05
CA ALA A 147 9.93 5.45 4.46
C ALA A 147 10.98 6.43 3.94
N GLY A 148 11.28 6.37 2.64
CA GLY A 148 12.20 7.31 2.00
C GLY A 148 13.66 7.19 2.49
N SER A 149 14.07 5.99 2.87
CA SER A 149 15.42 5.69 3.35
C SER A 149 16.20 4.86 2.32
N ALA A 150 17.33 4.34 2.72
CA ALA A 150 18.20 3.57 1.86
C ALA A 150 18.36 2.14 2.40
N LEU A 151 18.46 1.18 1.50
CA LEU A 151 18.91 -0.17 1.82
C LEU A 151 20.43 -0.23 1.77
N ASN A 152 21.04 -0.56 2.89
CA ASN A 152 22.47 -0.74 2.95
C ASN A 152 22.96 -1.84 2.01
N GLU A 153 24.24 -1.83 1.70
CA GLU A 153 24.92 -2.93 1.01
C GLU A 153 24.62 -4.27 1.69
N ASN A 154 24.36 -5.30 0.89
CA ASN A 154 24.04 -6.65 1.36
C ASN A 154 22.75 -6.77 2.21
N PHE A 155 21.91 -5.74 2.23
CA PHE A 155 20.62 -5.83 2.90
C PHE A 155 19.78 -6.96 2.29
N THR A 156 19.22 -7.80 3.14
CA THR A 156 18.19 -8.79 2.77
C THR A 156 17.25 -8.98 3.93
N SER A 157 15.96 -8.79 3.71
CA SER A 157 14.93 -9.02 4.72
C SER A 157 13.58 -9.32 4.08
N ASP A 158 12.75 -10.06 4.81
CA ASP A 158 11.33 -10.16 4.50
C ASP A 158 10.61 -8.92 5.03
N MET A 159 9.79 -8.34 4.16
CA MET A 159 8.93 -7.21 4.48
C MET A 159 7.47 -7.62 4.34
N TYR A 160 6.66 -7.13 5.24
CA TYR A 160 5.21 -7.21 5.15
C TYR A 160 4.67 -5.86 4.68
N VAL A 161 4.08 -5.84 3.50
CA VAL A 161 3.55 -4.63 2.86
C VAL A 161 2.03 -4.66 2.93
N LEU A 162 1.44 -3.62 3.51
CA LEU A 162 0.01 -3.49 3.74
C LEU A 162 -0.65 -2.66 2.64
N PHE A 163 -1.75 -3.18 2.10
CA PHE A 163 -2.61 -2.52 1.12
C PHE A 163 -4.04 -2.44 1.63
N SER A 164 -4.64 -1.24 1.59
CA SER A 164 -6.09 -1.07 1.77
C SER A 164 -6.76 -1.18 0.42
N VAL A 165 -7.59 -2.20 0.23
CA VAL A 165 -8.23 -2.51 -1.05
C VAL A 165 -9.74 -2.62 -0.89
N ALA A 166 -10.51 -2.44 -1.96
CA ALA A 166 -11.95 -2.74 -1.94
C ALA A 166 -12.19 -4.21 -1.58
N SER A 167 -13.26 -4.52 -0.84
CA SER A 167 -13.51 -5.87 -0.30
C SER A 167 -13.58 -6.95 -1.38
N ALA A 168 -14.04 -6.61 -2.60
CA ALA A 168 -14.14 -7.54 -3.73
C ALA A 168 -12.85 -7.66 -4.56
N THR A 169 -11.78 -6.93 -4.23
CA THR A 169 -10.53 -6.90 -4.99
C THR A 169 -9.91 -8.29 -5.07
N GLN A 170 -9.54 -8.69 -6.29
CA GLN A 170 -8.74 -9.88 -6.55
C GLN A 170 -7.35 -9.44 -7.01
N PRO A 171 -6.31 -9.55 -6.16
CA PRO A 171 -4.95 -9.20 -6.55
C PRO A 171 -4.45 -10.18 -7.60
N ILE A 172 -3.70 -9.69 -8.58
CA ILE A 172 -3.03 -10.52 -9.59
C ILE A 172 -1.53 -10.24 -9.69
N GLN A 173 -1.09 -9.05 -9.29
CA GLN A 173 0.32 -8.65 -9.34
C GLN A 173 0.66 -7.67 -8.24
N ILE A 174 1.92 -7.65 -7.84
CA ILE A 174 2.54 -6.55 -7.10
C ILE A 174 3.69 -6.02 -7.96
N ALA A 175 3.71 -4.71 -8.18
CA ALA A 175 4.79 -4.00 -8.84
C ALA A 175 5.59 -3.20 -7.80
N TYR A 176 6.91 -3.12 -7.98
CA TYR A 176 7.77 -2.14 -7.32
C TYR A 176 8.26 -1.15 -8.37
N THR A 177 7.81 0.10 -8.23
CA THR A 177 8.00 1.16 -9.21
C THR A 177 9.25 2.01 -8.94
N GLY A 178 9.84 1.89 -7.74
CA GLY A 178 11.08 2.57 -7.35
C GLY A 178 12.33 2.02 -8.05
N ALA A 179 12.20 0.96 -8.83
CA ALA A 179 13.28 0.36 -9.61
C ALA A 179 13.18 0.71 -11.11
N THR A 180 14.32 0.74 -11.80
CA THR A 180 14.36 0.93 -13.25
C THR A 180 15.22 -0.18 -13.88
N PRO A 181 14.62 -1.09 -14.69
CA PRO A 181 13.19 -1.22 -14.92
C PRO A 181 12.39 -1.61 -13.67
N PRO A 182 11.06 -1.36 -13.63
CA PRO A 182 10.20 -1.82 -12.55
C PRO A 182 10.21 -3.35 -12.41
N ILE A 183 9.96 -3.84 -11.20
CA ILE A 183 9.87 -5.27 -10.92
C ILE A 183 8.41 -5.64 -10.66
N VAL A 184 7.90 -6.68 -11.32
CA VAL A 184 6.51 -7.13 -11.21
C VAL A 184 6.47 -8.60 -10.83
N MET A 185 5.78 -8.89 -9.74
CA MET A 185 5.59 -10.23 -9.20
C MET A 185 4.12 -10.62 -9.34
N SER A 186 3.85 -11.74 -10.00
CA SER A 186 2.50 -12.30 -10.17
C SER A 186 2.12 -13.18 -8.97
N THR A 187 0.81 -13.16 -8.62
CA THR A 187 0.24 -13.97 -7.52
C THR A 187 -0.15 -15.36 -8.00
#